data_72144af6d080720b3fe9d83800d6b2b6
#
_entry.id   72144af6d080720b3fe9d83800d6b2b6
#
_cell.length_a   1.000
_cell.length_b   1.000
_cell.length_c   1.000
_cell.angle_alpha   90.00
_cell.angle_beta   90.00
_cell.angle_gamma   90.00
#
_symmetry.space_group_name_H-M   'P 1'
#
loop_
_entity.id
_entity.type
_entity.pdbx_description
1 polymer ?
#
loop_
_entity_poly.entity_id
_entity_poly.type
_entity_poly.pdbx_seq_one_letter_code
_entity_poly.pdbx_strand_id
1 'polypeptide(L)'
;MKKLMLIVFVIFTNIHSIDAQQSTSEIVSSQGFTIESLLRGLLGMFVLILISYILSANRKAINWRTVGFGLGAQLILAVGVLKVSFVQSFFEWVGSLFIAVLDFTMEGTKFLFAAFSTGEIEAPLITFAISILPTVIFFSALTSVLFYLGIIQRVVKGLAWLLSKLLQVSGAESLSVAGNIFLGQTESPLMIKAYLEKMNRSEILLVMIGGMATVAGGVLAAYIGFLGGEDEALRLFYAKHLLTASVMAAPGAIVISKMLYPQVEAIDNEIHISQEKIGSNILESIANGTTEGLKLALNIGAMLLVFLAFIAMINGILGWVGDLTTLNDWVASNTSYKSFSLEFILGYAFAPLMWLIGIAKEDVALMGQLLGIKLAASEFVGYIQLADLKNPLNLLHLKYEKSIIMATYMLCGFANFASIGIQIGGIGSLAPGQRKTLSEFGIKALIGGTIASLLSATIAGAIIG
;
A
#
# COMPACT_ATOMS: atom_id res chain seq x y z
N MET A 1 8.31 -6.99 -28.71
CA MET A 1 8.23 -8.16 -27.84
C MET A 1 9.52 -8.98 -27.81
N LYS A 2 10.04 -9.54 -28.94
CA LYS A 2 11.27 -10.37 -28.92
C LYS A 2 12.52 -9.69 -28.33
N LYS A 3 12.77 -8.39 -28.59
CA LYS A 3 13.91 -7.65 -28.01
C LYS A 3 13.75 -7.39 -26.51
N LEU A 4 12.51 -7.23 -26.01
CA LEU A 4 12.23 -7.06 -24.59
C LEU A 4 12.42 -8.39 -23.83
N MET A 5 11.98 -9.51 -24.42
CA MET A 5 12.24 -10.85 -23.89
C MET A 5 13.74 -11.19 -23.87
N LEU A 6 14.51 -10.75 -24.87
CA LEU A 6 15.95 -10.98 -24.92
C LEU A 6 16.68 -10.18 -23.82
N ILE A 7 16.28 -8.94 -23.56
CA ILE A 7 16.84 -8.12 -22.49
C ILE A 7 16.50 -8.73 -21.11
N VAL A 8 15.26 -9.18 -20.92
CA VAL A 8 14.84 -9.90 -19.71
C VAL A 8 15.62 -11.19 -19.53
N PHE A 9 15.85 -11.95 -20.61
CA PHE A 9 16.63 -13.20 -20.57
C PHE A 9 18.12 -12.97 -20.27
N VAL A 10 18.73 -11.91 -20.84
CA VAL A 10 20.14 -11.55 -20.57
C VAL A 10 20.32 -11.05 -19.13
N ILE A 11 19.33 -10.33 -18.58
CA ILE A 11 19.33 -9.96 -17.15
C ILE A 11 19.18 -11.21 -16.28
N PHE A 12 18.36 -12.20 -16.70
CA PHE A 12 18.17 -13.46 -15.98
C PHE A 12 19.45 -14.32 -15.91
N THR A 13 20.23 -14.36 -16.99
CA THR A 13 21.49 -15.17 -17.02
C THR A 13 22.62 -14.60 -16.18
N ASN A 14 22.59 -13.29 -15.86
CA ASN A 14 23.59 -12.66 -14.99
C ASN A 14 23.23 -12.69 -13.49
N ILE A 15 22.05 -13.19 -13.12
CA ILE A 15 21.66 -13.37 -11.70
C ILE A 15 22.18 -14.73 -11.16
N HIS A 16 22.81 -15.57 -11.97
CA HIS A 16 23.14 -16.96 -11.69
C HIS A 16 24.37 -17.24 -10.84
N SER A 17 24.81 -16.34 -9.99
CA SER A 17 25.80 -16.65 -8.96
C SER A 17 25.36 -16.07 -7.61
N ILE A 18 24.30 -16.63 -7.05
CA ILE A 18 24.04 -16.44 -5.61
C ILE A 18 24.76 -17.57 -4.90
N ASP A 19 25.96 -17.27 -4.40
CA ASP A 19 26.65 -18.14 -3.46
C ASP A 19 25.72 -18.46 -2.29
N ALA A 20 25.46 -19.75 -2.10
CA ALA A 20 24.82 -20.27 -0.88
C ALA A 20 25.83 -20.19 0.28
N GLN A 21 26.28 -18.98 0.61
CA GLN A 21 27.10 -18.72 1.77
C GLN A 21 26.18 -18.67 2.99
N GLN A 22 26.46 -19.49 3.98
CA GLN A 22 25.88 -19.45 5.32
C GLN A 22 25.92 -17.99 5.82
N SER A 23 24.77 -17.32 5.73
CA SER A 23 24.67 -15.91 6.12
C SER A 23 24.54 -15.79 7.63
N THR A 24 25.31 -14.91 8.19
CA THR A 24 25.11 -14.29 9.50
C THR A 24 23.63 -13.93 9.66
N SER A 25 23.05 -14.29 10.81
CA SER A 25 21.64 -14.04 11.16
C SER A 25 21.32 -12.56 11.47
N GLU A 26 22.15 -11.63 11.03
CA GLU A 26 21.95 -10.19 11.29
C GLU A 26 21.45 -9.47 10.03
N ILE A 27 20.41 -8.65 10.23
CA ILE A 27 19.92 -7.71 9.21
C ILE A 27 20.93 -6.57 9.10
N VAL A 28 21.42 -6.33 7.89
CA VAL A 28 22.36 -5.23 7.62
C VAL A 28 21.61 -3.90 7.76
N SER A 29 22.05 -3.11 8.72
CA SER A 29 21.49 -1.79 8.99
C SER A 29 21.67 -0.85 7.81
N SER A 30 20.77 0.09 7.68
CA SER A 30 20.79 1.13 6.65
C SER A 30 22.04 2.00 6.78
N GLN A 31 22.75 2.22 5.66
CA GLN A 31 23.99 2.99 5.63
C GLN A 31 23.75 4.51 5.56
N GLY A 32 22.48 4.91 5.45
CA GLY A 32 22.11 6.31 5.24
C GLY A 32 22.24 6.72 3.76
N PHE A 33 22.13 8.02 3.52
CA PHE A 33 22.18 8.57 2.17
C PHE A 33 23.57 8.39 1.55
N THR A 34 23.63 7.70 0.41
CA THR A 34 24.83 7.52 -0.40
C THR A 34 24.58 7.97 -1.84
N ILE A 35 25.65 8.31 -2.58
CA ILE A 35 25.54 8.67 -4.01
C ILE A 35 24.99 7.48 -4.80
N GLU A 36 25.38 6.26 -4.45
CA GLU A 36 24.89 5.04 -5.11
C GLU A 36 23.39 4.86 -4.87
N SER A 37 22.90 5.00 -3.65
CA SER A 37 21.47 4.91 -3.34
C SER A 37 20.66 5.97 -4.06
N LEU A 38 21.21 7.21 -4.19
CA LEU A 38 20.58 8.28 -4.96
C LEU A 38 20.50 7.93 -6.44
N LEU A 39 21.58 7.49 -7.05
CA LEU A 39 21.62 7.13 -8.49
C LEU A 39 20.66 5.97 -8.80
N ARG A 40 20.63 4.95 -7.95
CA ARG A 40 19.69 3.84 -8.07
C ARG A 40 18.24 4.28 -7.89
N GLY A 41 17.97 5.17 -6.94
CA GLY A 41 16.64 5.76 -6.75
C GLY A 41 16.20 6.62 -7.94
N LEU A 42 17.09 7.44 -8.51
CA LEU A 42 16.82 8.21 -9.72
C LEU A 42 16.52 7.30 -10.93
N LEU A 43 17.29 6.21 -11.09
CA LEU A 43 17.03 5.19 -12.12
C LEU A 43 15.64 4.57 -11.92
N GLY A 44 15.30 4.18 -10.70
CA GLY A 44 14.00 3.59 -10.37
C GLY A 44 12.84 4.54 -10.65
N MET A 45 12.95 5.80 -10.22
CA MET A 45 11.95 6.83 -10.54
C MET A 45 11.81 7.03 -12.05
N PHE A 46 12.91 7.11 -12.77
CA PHE A 46 12.90 7.23 -14.24
C PHE A 46 12.18 6.05 -14.90
N VAL A 47 12.47 4.81 -14.46
CA VAL A 47 11.85 3.59 -15.01
C VAL A 47 10.34 3.58 -14.72
N LEU A 48 9.91 3.91 -13.53
CA LEU A 48 8.49 3.95 -13.17
C LEU A 48 7.71 5.01 -13.96
N ILE A 49 8.32 6.19 -14.16
CA ILE A 49 7.78 7.25 -15.01
C ILE A 49 7.75 6.81 -16.47
N LEU A 50 8.81 6.14 -16.95
CA LEU A 50 8.86 5.61 -18.32
C LEU A 50 7.78 4.55 -18.56
N ILE A 51 7.55 3.63 -17.63
CA ILE A 51 6.46 2.66 -17.70
C ILE A 51 5.11 3.39 -17.80
N SER A 52 4.88 4.39 -16.96
CA SER A 52 3.65 5.20 -16.99
C SER A 52 3.48 5.95 -18.32
N TYR A 53 4.57 6.47 -18.88
CA TYR A 53 4.59 7.13 -20.20
C TYR A 53 4.25 6.16 -21.33
N ILE A 54 4.81 4.93 -21.30
CA ILE A 54 4.53 3.89 -22.30
C ILE A 54 3.06 3.48 -22.27
N LEU A 55 2.47 3.34 -21.07
CA LEU A 55 1.09 2.94 -20.85
C LEU A 55 0.08 4.09 -20.98
N SER A 56 0.54 5.31 -21.25
CA SER A 56 -0.29 6.50 -21.39
C SER A 56 -1.27 6.38 -22.57
N ALA A 57 -2.51 6.77 -22.34
CA ALA A 57 -3.55 6.86 -23.38
C ALA A 57 -3.28 7.99 -24.39
N ASN A 58 -2.63 9.07 -23.95
CA ASN A 58 -2.27 10.21 -24.82
C ASN A 58 -0.97 10.87 -24.35
N ARG A 59 0.16 10.39 -24.82
CA ARG A 59 1.50 10.86 -24.42
C ARG A 59 1.75 12.34 -24.69
N LYS A 60 1.11 12.91 -25.73
CA LYS A 60 1.28 14.32 -26.12
C LYS A 60 0.57 15.29 -25.17
N ALA A 61 -0.47 14.81 -24.50
CA ALA A 61 -1.27 15.62 -23.56
C ALA A 61 -0.75 15.56 -22.11
N ILE A 62 0.34 14.84 -21.84
CA ILE A 62 0.92 14.77 -20.50
C ILE A 62 1.40 16.15 -20.06
N ASN A 63 0.85 16.63 -18.94
CA ASN A 63 1.28 17.87 -18.31
C ASN A 63 2.52 17.62 -17.44
N TRP A 64 3.71 17.79 -18.02
CA TRP A 64 4.99 17.60 -17.34
C TRP A 64 5.20 18.51 -16.13
N ARG A 65 4.48 19.65 -16.09
CA ARG A 65 4.50 20.52 -14.92
C ARG A 65 3.84 19.83 -13.71
N THR A 66 2.69 19.22 -13.90
CA THR A 66 2.02 18.40 -12.85
C THR A 66 2.90 17.23 -12.41
N VAL A 67 3.56 16.55 -13.36
CA VAL A 67 4.50 15.45 -13.04
C VAL A 67 5.67 15.96 -12.20
N GLY A 68 6.32 17.06 -12.60
CA GLY A 68 7.46 17.64 -11.90
C GLY A 68 7.10 18.13 -10.49
N PHE A 69 5.99 18.85 -10.35
CA PHE A 69 5.53 19.30 -9.02
C PHE A 69 5.11 18.14 -8.11
N GLY A 70 4.46 17.10 -8.65
CA GLY A 70 4.07 15.94 -7.87
C GLY A 70 5.25 15.10 -7.38
N LEU A 71 6.25 14.86 -8.24
CA LEU A 71 7.52 14.22 -7.83
C LEU A 71 8.27 15.08 -6.82
N GLY A 72 8.33 16.40 -7.04
CA GLY A 72 8.91 17.35 -6.10
C GLY A 72 8.22 17.31 -4.73
N ALA A 73 6.89 17.26 -4.70
CA ALA A 73 6.11 17.14 -3.46
C ALA A 73 6.42 15.82 -2.74
N GLN A 74 6.51 14.69 -3.45
CA GLN A 74 6.91 13.42 -2.84
C GLN A 74 8.32 13.46 -2.24
N LEU A 75 9.28 14.05 -2.97
CA LEU A 75 10.65 14.20 -2.49
C LEU A 75 10.71 15.09 -1.25
N ILE A 76 10.02 16.23 -1.25
CA ILE A 76 9.96 17.15 -0.10
C ILE A 76 9.35 16.44 1.11
N LEU A 77 8.26 15.70 0.93
CA LEU A 77 7.63 14.92 2.00
C LEU A 77 8.59 13.85 2.53
N ALA A 78 9.23 13.09 1.64
CA ALA A 78 10.17 12.04 2.03
C ALA A 78 11.37 12.61 2.79
N VAL A 79 12.03 13.64 2.27
CA VAL A 79 13.14 14.31 2.95
C VAL A 79 12.68 14.91 4.28
N GLY A 80 11.51 15.57 4.30
CA GLY A 80 10.93 16.14 5.50
C GLY A 80 10.77 15.09 6.60
N VAL A 81 10.08 13.99 6.32
CA VAL A 81 9.82 12.96 7.34
C VAL A 81 11.06 12.14 7.68
N LEU A 82 11.94 11.84 6.72
CA LEU A 82 13.08 10.97 6.96
C LEU A 82 14.33 11.70 7.49
N LYS A 83 14.45 13.02 7.33
CA LYS A 83 15.67 13.79 7.66
C LYS A 83 15.46 15.04 8.53
N VAL A 84 14.24 15.59 8.61
CA VAL A 84 13.97 16.83 9.35
C VAL A 84 13.33 16.51 10.70
N SER A 85 14.05 16.74 11.80
CA SER A 85 13.65 16.35 13.16
C SER A 85 12.26 16.85 13.56
N PHE A 86 11.94 18.11 13.27
CA PHE A 86 10.60 18.67 13.58
C PHE A 86 9.48 17.93 12.86
N VAL A 87 9.69 17.57 11.59
CA VAL A 87 8.70 16.80 10.79
C VAL A 87 8.61 15.37 11.30
N GLN A 88 9.76 14.75 11.63
CA GLN A 88 9.78 13.43 12.26
C GLN A 88 8.96 13.41 13.54
N SER A 89 9.21 14.36 14.45
CA SER A 89 8.46 14.47 15.72
C SER A 89 6.96 14.64 15.50
N PHE A 90 6.56 15.39 14.47
CA PHE A 90 5.14 15.51 14.12
C PHE A 90 4.54 14.17 13.68
N PHE A 91 5.22 13.42 12.79
CA PHE A 91 4.75 12.11 12.34
C PHE A 91 4.79 11.07 13.47
N GLU A 92 5.79 11.13 14.36
CA GLU A 92 5.87 10.30 15.56
C GLU A 92 4.73 10.61 16.53
N TRP A 93 4.39 11.89 16.72
CA TRP A 93 3.24 12.29 17.51
C TRP A 93 1.92 11.79 16.89
N VAL A 94 1.71 11.93 15.59
CA VAL A 94 0.54 11.32 14.91
C VAL A 94 0.55 9.81 15.08
N GLY A 95 1.71 9.16 14.91
CA GLY A 95 1.88 7.72 15.13
C GLY A 95 1.51 7.27 16.54
N SER A 96 1.87 8.05 17.56
CA SER A 96 1.49 7.74 18.95
C SER A 96 -0.02 7.78 19.19
N LEU A 97 -0.78 8.58 18.42
CA LEU A 97 -2.24 8.54 18.48
C LEU A 97 -2.80 7.20 17.97
N PHE A 98 -2.21 6.62 16.90
CA PHE A 98 -2.58 5.28 16.43
C PHE A 98 -2.24 4.21 17.46
N ILE A 99 -1.09 4.31 18.13
CA ILE A 99 -0.70 3.39 19.20
C ILE A 99 -1.69 3.49 20.36
N ALA A 100 -2.07 4.70 20.78
CA ALA A 100 -3.09 4.88 21.82
C ALA A 100 -4.44 4.23 21.45
N VAL A 101 -4.83 4.30 20.17
CA VAL A 101 -6.06 3.63 19.70
C VAL A 101 -5.91 2.11 19.78
N LEU A 102 -4.74 1.56 19.45
CA LEU A 102 -4.43 0.13 19.63
C LEU A 102 -4.54 -0.28 21.10
N ASP A 103 -3.97 0.50 22.01
CA ASP A 103 -3.97 0.22 23.44
C ASP A 103 -5.39 0.31 24.02
N PHE A 104 -6.19 1.32 23.63
CA PHE A 104 -7.61 1.41 24.03
C PHE A 104 -8.42 0.22 23.50
N THR A 105 -8.13 -0.23 22.25
CA THR A 105 -8.77 -1.42 21.70
C THR A 105 -8.42 -2.66 22.51
N MET A 106 -7.15 -2.79 22.94
CA MET A 106 -6.70 -3.91 23.74
C MET A 106 -7.45 -4.02 25.08
N GLU A 107 -7.81 -2.89 25.73
CA GLU A 107 -8.61 -2.92 26.94
C GLU A 107 -10.03 -3.49 26.70
N GLY A 108 -10.67 -3.09 25.57
CA GLY A 108 -11.94 -3.68 25.15
C GLY A 108 -11.82 -5.17 24.79
N THR A 109 -10.73 -5.52 24.12
CA THR A 109 -10.42 -6.93 23.74
C THR A 109 -10.20 -7.81 24.96
N LYS A 110 -9.45 -7.34 25.96
CA LYS A 110 -9.25 -8.05 27.22
C LYS A 110 -10.57 -8.33 27.93
N PHE A 111 -11.49 -7.36 27.93
CA PHE A 111 -12.82 -7.53 28.54
C PHE A 111 -13.63 -8.64 27.83
N LEU A 112 -13.65 -8.63 26.50
CA LEU A 112 -14.44 -9.59 25.69
C LEU A 112 -13.81 -10.99 25.62
N PHE A 113 -12.49 -11.07 25.64
CA PHE A 113 -11.73 -12.28 25.36
C PHE A 113 -10.73 -12.62 26.48
N ALA A 114 -11.03 -12.30 27.73
CA ALA A 114 -10.14 -12.50 28.87
C ALA A 114 -9.58 -13.93 28.98
N ALA A 115 -10.40 -14.94 28.64
CA ALA A 115 -9.99 -16.34 28.64
C ALA A 115 -8.88 -16.65 27.60
N PHE A 116 -8.78 -15.86 26.55
CA PHE A 116 -7.75 -15.99 25.50
C PHE A 116 -6.48 -15.18 25.81
N SER A 117 -6.52 -14.27 26.79
CA SER A 117 -5.38 -13.45 27.20
C SER A 117 -4.48 -14.11 28.25
N THR A 118 -4.84 -15.31 28.74
CA THR A 118 -4.12 -16.04 29.80
C THR A 118 -2.89 -16.82 29.32
N GLY A 119 -2.53 -16.75 28.03
CA GLY A 119 -1.33 -17.39 27.49
C GLY A 119 -1.42 -18.89 27.24
N GLU A 120 -2.60 -19.48 27.42
CA GLU A 120 -2.83 -20.92 27.18
C GLU A 120 -3.18 -21.29 25.74
N ILE A 121 -3.30 -20.25 24.85
CA ILE A 121 -3.62 -20.41 23.42
C ILE A 121 -2.42 -19.98 22.60
N GLU A 122 -2.11 -20.71 21.53
CA GLU A 122 -0.99 -20.41 20.64
C GLU A 122 -0.99 -18.97 20.14
N ALA A 123 0.16 -18.29 20.28
CA ALA A 123 0.37 -16.88 19.99
C ALA A 123 -0.17 -16.36 18.65
N PRO A 124 -0.14 -17.09 17.52
CA PRO A 124 -0.67 -16.60 16.24
C PRO A 124 -2.19 -16.34 16.24
N LEU A 125 -2.97 -17.14 16.95
CA LEU A 125 -4.42 -16.98 17.02
C LEU A 125 -4.80 -15.73 17.85
N ILE A 126 -4.05 -15.47 18.92
CA ILE A 126 -4.25 -14.31 19.78
C ILE A 126 -3.90 -13.02 19.02
N THR A 127 -2.83 -13.03 18.22
CA THR A 127 -2.30 -11.83 17.60
C THR A 127 -3.21 -11.25 16.53
N PHE A 128 -3.77 -12.08 15.64
CA PHE A 128 -4.55 -11.58 14.52
C PHE A 128 -6.04 -11.37 14.84
N ALA A 129 -6.74 -12.46 15.13
CA ALA A 129 -8.20 -12.42 15.26
C ALA A 129 -8.66 -11.62 16.49
N ILE A 130 -7.88 -11.62 17.54
CA ILE A 130 -8.25 -11.04 18.84
C ILE A 130 -7.65 -9.65 19.04
N SER A 131 -6.44 -9.39 18.56
CA SER A 131 -5.80 -8.09 18.77
C SER A 131 -6.02 -7.11 17.61
N ILE A 132 -6.06 -7.59 16.37
CA ILE A 132 -6.06 -6.73 15.18
C ILE A 132 -7.46 -6.46 14.65
N LEU A 133 -8.33 -7.48 14.54
CA LEU A 133 -9.68 -7.26 14.02
C LEU A 133 -10.51 -6.29 14.90
N PRO A 134 -10.48 -6.34 16.25
CA PRO A 134 -11.14 -5.36 17.09
C PRO A 134 -10.63 -3.93 16.88
N THR A 135 -9.35 -3.75 16.57
CA THR A 135 -8.80 -2.43 16.27
C THR A 135 -9.46 -1.79 15.04
N VAL A 136 -9.73 -2.58 13.99
CA VAL A 136 -10.44 -2.11 12.80
C VAL A 136 -11.84 -1.63 13.17
N ILE A 137 -12.55 -2.35 14.06
CA ILE A 137 -13.90 -1.99 14.52
C ILE A 137 -13.87 -0.66 15.28
N PHE A 138 -12.98 -0.57 16.28
CA PHE A 138 -12.89 0.64 17.10
C PHE A 138 -12.45 1.86 16.29
N PHE A 139 -11.44 1.68 15.40
CA PHE A 139 -10.97 2.77 14.56
C PHE A 139 -12.05 3.27 13.60
N SER A 140 -12.87 2.38 13.04
CA SER A 140 -14.01 2.75 12.20
C SER A 140 -15.06 3.57 12.98
N ALA A 141 -15.37 3.16 14.21
CA ALA A 141 -16.26 3.93 15.09
C ALA A 141 -15.69 5.32 15.42
N LEU A 142 -14.40 5.39 15.76
CA LEU A 142 -13.70 6.65 16.03
C LEU A 142 -13.70 7.58 14.81
N THR A 143 -13.38 7.04 13.62
CA THR A 143 -13.40 7.76 12.35
C THR A 143 -14.80 8.33 12.07
N SER A 144 -15.85 7.55 12.31
CA SER A 144 -17.25 8.00 12.15
C SER A 144 -17.60 9.17 13.08
N VAL A 145 -17.12 9.16 14.33
CA VAL A 145 -17.27 10.29 15.26
C VAL A 145 -16.53 11.53 14.77
N LEU A 146 -15.26 11.37 14.36
CA LEU A 146 -14.45 12.47 13.83
C LEU A 146 -15.06 13.07 12.56
N PHE A 147 -15.69 12.21 11.73
CA PHE A 147 -16.42 12.65 10.55
C PHE A 147 -17.70 13.42 10.95
N TYR A 148 -18.49 12.93 11.91
CA TYR A 148 -19.68 13.61 12.42
C TYR A 148 -19.33 15.01 12.99
N LEU A 149 -18.22 15.13 13.72
CA LEU A 149 -17.71 16.39 14.27
C LEU A 149 -17.14 17.35 13.21
N GLY A 150 -17.01 16.90 11.97
CA GLY A 150 -16.44 17.68 10.87
C GLY A 150 -14.92 17.90 10.96
N ILE A 151 -14.22 17.15 11.80
CA ILE A 151 -12.76 17.27 11.98
C ILE A 151 -12.05 16.77 10.72
N ILE A 152 -12.38 15.57 10.26
CA ILE A 152 -11.78 14.97 9.06
C ILE A 152 -12.01 15.86 7.85
N GLN A 153 -13.23 16.39 7.67
CA GLN A 153 -13.56 17.25 6.54
C GLN A 153 -12.69 18.53 6.52
N ARG A 154 -12.40 19.12 7.68
CA ARG A 154 -11.54 20.31 7.77
C ARG A 154 -10.10 20.01 7.38
N VAL A 155 -9.55 18.92 7.89
CA VAL A 155 -8.20 18.46 7.58
C VAL A 155 -8.08 18.14 6.08
N VAL A 156 -9.00 17.32 5.57
CA VAL A 156 -9.02 16.92 4.14
C VAL A 156 -9.18 18.15 3.24
N LYS A 157 -10.03 19.12 3.60
CA LYS A 157 -10.21 20.37 2.83
C LYS A 157 -8.92 21.17 2.76
N GLY A 158 -8.17 21.27 3.85
CA GLY A 158 -6.87 21.95 3.88
C GLY A 158 -5.83 21.28 2.95
N LEU A 159 -5.74 19.95 3.04
CA LEU A 159 -4.85 19.17 2.16
C LEU A 159 -5.28 19.24 0.69
N ALA A 160 -6.59 19.13 0.42
CA ALA A 160 -7.13 19.24 -0.92
C ALA A 160 -6.83 20.59 -1.56
N TRP A 161 -6.98 21.69 -0.81
CA TRP A 161 -6.61 23.02 -1.28
C TRP A 161 -5.13 23.09 -1.67
N LEU A 162 -4.24 22.53 -0.86
CA LEU A 162 -2.81 22.48 -1.14
C LEU A 162 -2.51 21.68 -2.42
N LEU A 163 -3.09 20.49 -2.54
CA LEU A 163 -2.91 19.60 -3.70
C LEU A 163 -3.46 20.23 -4.98
N SER A 164 -4.67 20.79 -4.94
CA SER A 164 -5.30 21.46 -6.09
C SER A 164 -4.44 22.62 -6.61
N LYS A 165 -3.94 23.46 -5.69
CA LYS A 165 -3.12 24.62 -6.03
C LYS A 165 -1.75 24.23 -6.60
N LEU A 166 -1.11 23.21 -6.06
CA LEU A 166 0.23 22.77 -6.47
C LEU A 166 0.20 21.94 -7.76
N LEU A 167 -0.78 21.02 -7.90
CA LEU A 167 -0.77 19.98 -8.91
C LEU A 167 -1.77 20.22 -10.05
N GLN A 168 -2.55 21.31 -9.98
CA GLN A 168 -3.50 21.71 -11.01
C GLN A 168 -4.52 20.60 -11.36
N VAL A 169 -5.09 20.00 -10.32
CA VAL A 169 -6.18 19.00 -10.40
C VAL A 169 -7.47 19.62 -9.87
N SER A 170 -8.63 19.04 -10.25
CA SER A 170 -9.93 19.60 -9.84
C SER A 170 -10.12 19.56 -8.32
N GLY A 171 -11.06 20.37 -7.83
CA GLY A 171 -11.41 20.39 -6.42
C GLY A 171 -11.90 19.03 -5.92
N ALA A 172 -12.73 18.34 -6.71
CA ALA A 172 -13.24 17.02 -6.41
C ALA A 172 -12.13 15.95 -6.38
N GLU A 173 -11.23 15.97 -7.37
CA GLU A 173 -10.04 15.10 -7.39
C GLU A 173 -9.17 15.27 -6.15
N SER A 174 -8.87 16.52 -5.83
CA SER A 174 -8.04 16.87 -4.66
C SER A 174 -8.67 16.40 -3.35
N LEU A 175 -10.00 16.56 -3.20
CA LEU A 175 -10.74 16.07 -2.05
C LEU A 175 -10.69 14.55 -1.93
N SER A 176 -10.89 13.83 -3.04
CA SER A 176 -10.82 12.37 -3.05
C SER A 176 -9.43 11.88 -2.66
N VAL A 177 -8.39 12.40 -3.29
CA VAL A 177 -7.00 11.98 -3.00
C VAL A 177 -6.58 12.35 -1.58
N ALA A 178 -6.90 13.56 -1.10
CA ALA A 178 -6.63 13.96 0.30
C ALA A 178 -7.44 13.12 1.30
N GLY A 179 -8.69 12.81 0.98
CA GLY A 179 -9.53 11.93 1.78
C GLY A 179 -8.95 10.52 1.93
N ASN A 180 -8.41 9.97 0.85
CA ASN A 180 -7.82 8.63 0.84
C ASN A 180 -6.57 8.48 1.74
N ILE A 181 -5.94 9.57 2.19
CA ILE A 181 -4.85 9.50 3.17
C ILE A 181 -5.35 8.94 4.53
N PHE A 182 -6.61 9.18 4.87
CA PHE A 182 -7.21 8.81 6.17
C PHE A 182 -8.34 7.81 6.04
N LEU A 183 -9.10 7.91 4.93
CA LEU A 183 -10.30 7.13 4.66
C LEU A 183 -10.01 5.99 3.67
N GLY A 184 -10.87 4.99 3.66
CA GLY A 184 -10.79 3.89 2.70
C GLY A 184 -11.19 4.30 1.28
N GLN A 185 -10.87 3.43 0.33
CA GLN A 185 -11.16 3.61 -1.10
C GLN A 185 -12.65 3.69 -1.46
N THR A 186 -13.54 3.30 -0.54
CA THR A 186 -15.00 3.41 -0.67
C THR A 186 -15.57 4.57 0.11
N GLU A 187 -14.90 5.03 1.15
CA GLU A 187 -15.34 6.10 2.05
C GLU A 187 -14.97 7.49 1.52
N SER A 188 -13.76 7.64 0.99
CA SER A 188 -13.32 8.91 0.41
C SER A 188 -14.21 9.38 -0.75
N PRO A 189 -14.71 8.53 -1.68
CA PRO A 189 -15.64 8.93 -2.72
C PRO A 189 -16.97 9.49 -2.19
N LEU A 190 -17.41 9.15 -0.97
CA LEU A 190 -18.59 9.74 -0.35
C LEU A 190 -18.45 11.27 -0.19
N MET A 191 -17.25 11.76 0.10
CA MET A 191 -17.00 13.19 0.25
C MET A 191 -17.22 13.98 -1.04
N ILE A 192 -17.11 13.32 -2.18
CA ILE A 192 -17.24 13.90 -3.51
C ILE A 192 -18.46 13.35 -4.29
N LYS A 193 -19.41 12.71 -3.59
CA LYS A 193 -20.58 12.05 -4.20
C LYS A 193 -21.32 12.95 -5.18
N ALA A 194 -21.50 14.24 -4.85
CA ALA A 194 -22.21 15.21 -5.70
C ALA A 194 -21.52 15.45 -7.06
N TYR A 195 -20.23 15.12 -7.19
CA TYR A 195 -19.45 15.33 -8.41
C TYR A 195 -19.28 14.06 -9.24
N LEU A 196 -19.30 12.86 -8.61
CA LEU A 196 -18.92 11.59 -9.25
C LEU A 196 -19.60 11.35 -10.59
N GLU A 197 -20.92 11.62 -10.71
CA GLU A 197 -21.68 11.41 -11.96
C GLU A 197 -21.22 12.32 -13.10
N LYS A 198 -20.70 13.51 -12.76
CA LYS A 198 -20.28 14.52 -13.73
C LYS A 198 -18.76 14.50 -14.03
N MET A 199 -18.02 13.73 -13.25
CA MET A 199 -16.56 13.63 -13.43
C MET A 199 -16.21 13.01 -14.78
N ASN A 200 -15.22 13.58 -15.44
CA ASN A 200 -14.69 13.05 -16.68
C ASN A 200 -13.81 11.79 -16.43
N ARG A 201 -13.42 11.15 -17.51
CA ARG A 201 -12.64 9.88 -17.44
C ARG A 201 -11.30 10.03 -16.72
N SER A 202 -10.58 11.14 -16.90
CA SER A 202 -9.31 11.40 -16.23
C SER A 202 -9.50 11.56 -14.72
N GLU A 203 -10.56 12.23 -14.31
CA GLU A 203 -10.89 12.44 -12.89
C GLU A 203 -11.31 11.12 -12.21
N ILE A 204 -12.16 10.31 -12.87
CA ILE A 204 -12.56 9.00 -12.34
C ILE A 204 -11.34 8.08 -12.17
N LEU A 205 -10.42 8.06 -13.13
CA LEU A 205 -9.20 7.27 -12.98
C LEU A 205 -8.37 7.73 -11.78
N LEU A 206 -8.28 9.04 -11.52
CA LEU A 206 -7.56 9.54 -10.35
C LEU A 206 -8.24 9.13 -9.05
N VAL A 207 -9.57 9.17 -8.96
CA VAL A 207 -10.31 8.67 -7.80
C VAL A 207 -9.96 7.20 -7.53
N MET A 208 -9.94 6.37 -8.58
CA MET A 208 -9.59 4.96 -8.46
C MET A 208 -8.13 4.75 -8.04
N ILE A 209 -7.17 5.41 -8.69
CA ILE A 209 -5.74 5.28 -8.36
C ILE A 209 -5.46 5.81 -6.95
N GLY A 210 -6.08 6.92 -6.55
CA GLY A 210 -5.97 7.47 -5.20
C GLY A 210 -6.38 6.45 -4.14
N GLY A 211 -7.53 5.80 -4.33
CA GLY A 211 -8.00 4.75 -3.43
C GLY A 211 -7.13 3.49 -3.42
N MET A 212 -6.51 3.14 -4.56
CA MET A 212 -5.61 1.98 -4.64
C MET A 212 -4.19 2.26 -4.15
N ALA A 213 -3.74 3.51 -4.17
CA ALA A 213 -2.38 3.87 -3.76
C ALA A 213 -2.24 4.08 -2.25
N THR A 214 -3.34 4.26 -1.52
CA THR A 214 -3.38 4.59 -0.09
C THR A 214 -4.07 3.49 0.71
N VAL A 215 -4.03 3.59 2.04
CA VAL A 215 -4.74 2.68 2.96
C VAL A 215 -5.60 3.46 3.93
N ALA A 216 -6.72 2.86 4.35
CA ALA A 216 -7.58 3.42 5.39
C ALA A 216 -6.88 3.43 6.75
N GLY A 217 -7.15 4.44 7.59
CA GLY A 217 -6.52 4.58 8.90
C GLY A 217 -6.68 3.37 9.83
N GLY A 218 -7.86 2.73 9.84
CA GLY A 218 -8.10 1.52 10.63
C GLY A 218 -7.25 0.33 10.18
N VAL A 219 -7.03 0.22 8.87
CA VAL A 219 -6.18 -0.81 8.27
C VAL A 219 -4.69 -0.51 8.52
N LEU A 220 -4.31 0.77 8.48
CA LEU A 220 -2.96 1.22 8.81
C LEU A 220 -2.59 0.86 10.26
N ALA A 221 -3.53 1.03 11.20
CA ALA A 221 -3.34 0.61 12.60
C ALA A 221 -3.07 -0.90 12.70
N ALA A 222 -3.80 -1.73 11.91
CA ALA A 222 -3.54 -3.17 11.85
C ALA A 222 -2.12 -3.49 11.37
N TYR A 223 -1.61 -2.79 10.34
CA TYR A 223 -0.24 -3.00 9.83
C TYR A 223 0.84 -2.58 10.84
N ILE A 224 0.59 -1.51 11.61
CA ILE A 224 1.47 -1.13 12.74
C ILE A 224 1.55 -2.30 13.74
N GLY A 225 0.41 -2.92 14.06
CA GLY A 225 0.35 -4.10 14.93
C GLY A 225 1.12 -5.29 14.37
N PHE A 226 0.97 -5.62 13.07
CA PHE A 226 1.71 -6.73 12.43
C PHE A 226 3.23 -6.51 12.45
N LEU A 227 3.66 -5.31 12.12
CA LEU A 227 5.08 -5.02 11.98
C LEU A 227 5.75 -4.70 13.32
N GLY A 228 5.06 -4.03 14.23
CA GLY A 228 5.60 -3.61 15.52
C GLY A 228 5.45 -4.67 16.62
N GLY A 229 4.48 -5.62 16.47
CA GLY A 229 4.19 -6.59 17.51
C GLY A 229 3.80 -5.91 18.83
N GLU A 230 4.41 -6.32 19.93
CA GLU A 230 4.21 -5.71 21.26
C GLU A 230 5.26 -4.65 21.62
N ASP A 231 6.28 -4.48 20.78
CA ASP A 231 7.36 -3.51 21.02
C ASP A 231 6.89 -2.09 20.63
N GLU A 232 6.80 -1.20 21.60
CA GLU A 232 6.35 0.18 21.43
C GLU A 232 7.26 0.98 20.49
N ALA A 233 8.56 0.80 20.56
CA ALA A 233 9.53 1.50 19.71
C ALA A 233 9.39 1.05 18.24
N LEU A 234 9.22 -0.25 18.01
CA LEU A 234 8.95 -0.78 16.67
C LEU A 234 7.58 -0.32 16.14
N ARG A 235 6.54 -0.28 16.97
CA ARG A 235 5.22 0.27 16.58
C ARG A 235 5.37 1.72 16.13
N LEU A 236 6.07 2.54 16.88
CA LEU A 236 6.29 3.96 16.53
C LEU A 236 7.11 4.10 15.25
N PHE A 237 8.15 3.27 15.08
CA PHE A 237 8.95 3.22 13.86
C PHE A 237 8.09 2.91 12.63
N TYR A 238 7.29 1.83 12.67
CA TYR A 238 6.45 1.46 11.54
C TYR A 238 5.27 2.42 11.34
N ALA A 239 4.69 3.00 12.41
CA ALA A 239 3.65 4.01 12.30
C ALA A 239 4.14 5.23 11.51
N LYS A 240 5.35 5.72 11.81
CA LYS A 240 5.99 6.82 11.07
C LYS A 240 6.14 6.49 9.58
N HIS A 241 6.67 5.30 9.26
CA HIS A 241 6.88 4.90 7.86
C HIS A 241 5.58 4.67 7.09
N LEU A 242 4.59 4.03 7.70
CA LEU A 242 3.28 3.77 7.09
C LEU A 242 2.49 5.05 6.84
N LEU A 243 2.46 5.98 7.81
CA LEU A 243 1.86 7.30 7.64
C LEU A 243 2.54 8.09 6.52
N THR A 244 3.88 8.05 6.49
CA THR A 244 4.65 8.70 5.42
C THR A 244 4.31 8.10 4.06
N ALA A 245 4.22 6.78 3.96
CA ALA A 245 3.87 6.09 2.72
C ALA A 245 2.48 6.52 2.23
N SER A 246 1.47 6.59 3.10
CA SER A 246 0.12 7.02 2.76
C SER A 246 0.07 8.48 2.29
N VAL A 247 0.78 9.39 3.00
CA VAL A 247 0.82 10.81 2.62
C VAL A 247 1.57 11.02 1.30
N MET A 248 2.70 10.31 1.07
CA MET A 248 3.47 10.37 -0.18
C MET A 248 2.71 9.77 -1.36
N ALA A 249 1.85 8.78 -1.11
CA ALA A 249 1.06 8.15 -2.16
C ALA A 249 0.06 9.14 -2.81
N ALA A 250 -0.41 10.14 -2.10
CA ALA A 250 -1.36 11.13 -2.62
C ALA A 250 -0.82 11.90 -3.84
N PRO A 251 0.28 12.65 -3.78
CA PRO A 251 0.87 13.27 -4.97
C PRO A 251 1.35 12.25 -6.01
N GLY A 252 1.82 11.07 -5.58
CA GLY A 252 2.19 9.98 -6.49
C GLY A 252 1.02 9.48 -7.32
N ALA A 253 -0.14 9.29 -6.72
CA ALA A 253 -1.36 8.90 -7.41
C ALA A 253 -1.77 9.93 -8.47
N ILE A 254 -1.67 11.23 -8.15
CA ILE A 254 -1.94 12.32 -9.10
C ILE A 254 -0.98 12.25 -10.29
N VAL A 255 0.34 12.15 -10.04
CA VAL A 255 1.36 12.04 -11.10
C VAL A 255 1.04 10.89 -12.04
N ILE A 256 0.89 9.69 -11.49
CA ILE A 256 0.72 8.48 -12.28
C ILE A 256 -0.63 8.49 -13.02
N SER A 257 -1.71 8.92 -12.37
CA SER A 257 -3.02 9.03 -13.03
C SER A 257 -2.98 9.99 -14.21
N LYS A 258 -2.41 11.19 -14.02
CA LYS A 258 -2.33 12.19 -15.09
C LYS A 258 -1.31 11.85 -16.20
N MET A 259 -0.43 10.89 -15.95
CA MET A 259 0.39 10.28 -17.00
C MET A 259 -0.36 9.18 -17.75
N LEU A 260 -1.05 8.27 -17.02
CA LEU A 260 -1.78 7.15 -17.63
C LEU A 260 -2.99 7.60 -18.45
N TYR A 261 -3.70 8.63 -17.99
CA TYR A 261 -4.83 9.22 -18.67
C TYR A 261 -4.85 10.75 -18.45
N PRO A 262 -4.13 11.51 -19.31
CA PRO A 262 -3.97 12.95 -19.15
C PRO A 262 -5.30 13.70 -19.19
N GLN A 263 -5.38 14.78 -18.40
CA GLN A 263 -6.51 15.68 -18.38
C GLN A 263 -6.47 16.60 -19.61
N VAL A 264 -7.49 16.52 -20.45
CA VAL A 264 -7.66 17.38 -21.65
C VAL A 264 -8.89 18.26 -21.57
N GLU A 265 -9.84 17.93 -20.72
CA GLU A 265 -11.07 18.67 -20.49
C GLU A 265 -10.85 19.75 -19.41
N ALA A 266 -11.69 20.78 -19.41
CA ALA A 266 -11.66 21.82 -18.38
C ALA A 266 -11.96 21.22 -17.01
N ILE A 267 -11.26 21.71 -15.97
CA ILE A 267 -11.41 21.27 -14.59
C ILE A 267 -12.19 22.30 -13.78
N ASP A 268 -13.01 21.81 -12.84
CA ASP A 268 -13.65 22.63 -11.84
C ASP A 268 -12.76 22.68 -10.58
N ASN A 269 -12.32 23.86 -10.21
CA ASN A 269 -11.44 24.06 -9.05
C ASN A 269 -12.22 24.29 -7.74
N GLU A 270 -13.54 24.32 -7.77
CA GLU A 270 -14.34 24.53 -6.55
C GLU A 270 -14.24 23.32 -5.62
N ILE A 271 -14.04 23.61 -4.34
CA ILE A 271 -13.86 22.60 -3.29
C ILE A 271 -15.11 22.61 -2.40
N HIS A 272 -16.10 21.82 -2.77
CA HIS A 272 -17.29 21.61 -1.93
C HIS A 272 -17.31 20.17 -1.42
N ILE A 273 -17.34 20.02 -0.10
CA ILE A 273 -17.49 18.70 0.55
C ILE A 273 -18.97 18.39 0.69
N SER A 274 -19.38 17.17 0.36
CA SER A 274 -20.73 16.70 0.65
C SER A 274 -21.01 16.84 2.16
N GLN A 275 -22.13 17.43 2.51
CA GLN A 275 -22.55 17.62 3.91
C GLN A 275 -23.34 16.41 4.45
N GLU A 276 -23.31 15.28 3.76
CA GLU A 276 -23.95 14.06 4.26
C GLU A 276 -23.33 13.68 5.61
N LYS A 277 -24.17 13.62 6.64
CA LYS A 277 -23.78 13.21 8.00
C LYS A 277 -23.90 11.68 8.10
N ILE A 278 -22.90 11.04 8.72
CA ILE A 278 -22.91 9.59 8.96
C ILE A 278 -23.97 9.19 10.01
N GLY A 279 -24.51 10.14 10.73
CA GLY A 279 -25.57 9.94 11.72
C GLY A 279 -26.19 11.27 12.15
N SER A 280 -27.34 11.22 12.82
CA SER A 280 -28.04 12.40 13.35
C SER A 280 -27.42 12.93 14.66
N ASN A 281 -26.70 12.08 15.39
CA ASN A 281 -26.01 12.38 16.64
C ASN A 281 -24.76 11.51 16.83
N ILE A 282 -23.97 11.79 17.87
CA ILE A 282 -22.70 11.09 18.15
C ILE A 282 -22.93 9.60 18.40
N LEU A 283 -23.97 9.21 19.14
CA LEU A 283 -24.25 7.80 19.47
C LEU A 283 -24.61 7.00 18.23
N GLU A 284 -25.43 7.56 17.35
CA GLU A 284 -25.76 6.95 16.07
C GLU A 284 -24.50 6.84 15.18
N SER A 285 -23.64 7.83 15.18
CA SER A 285 -22.38 7.80 14.43
C SER A 285 -21.45 6.70 14.96
N ILE A 286 -21.37 6.49 16.27
CA ILE A 286 -20.64 5.38 16.89
C ILE A 286 -21.24 4.04 16.44
N ALA A 287 -22.57 3.88 16.54
CA ALA A 287 -23.24 2.64 16.17
C ALA A 287 -23.04 2.27 14.70
N ASN A 288 -23.18 3.27 13.81
CA ASN A 288 -22.95 3.09 12.36
C ASN A 288 -21.50 2.73 12.08
N GLY A 289 -20.54 3.46 12.68
CA GLY A 289 -19.10 3.18 12.53
C GLY A 289 -18.72 1.80 13.08
N THR A 290 -19.29 1.39 14.20
CA THR A 290 -19.09 0.04 14.77
C THR A 290 -19.60 -1.05 13.82
N THR A 291 -20.79 -0.84 13.25
CA THR A 291 -21.38 -1.80 12.29
C THR A 291 -20.55 -1.93 11.03
N GLU A 292 -20.11 -0.83 10.45
CA GLU A 292 -19.24 -0.83 9.27
C GLU A 292 -17.86 -1.42 9.58
N GLY A 293 -17.28 -1.07 10.74
CA GLY A 293 -16.03 -1.65 11.22
C GLY A 293 -16.11 -3.17 11.44
N LEU A 294 -17.21 -3.66 11.98
CA LEU A 294 -17.44 -5.09 12.15
C LEU A 294 -17.53 -5.81 10.79
N LYS A 295 -18.28 -5.28 9.84
CA LYS A 295 -18.34 -5.81 8.47
C LYS A 295 -16.95 -5.84 7.82
N LEU A 296 -16.19 -4.76 7.98
CA LEU A 296 -14.83 -4.67 7.44
C LEU A 296 -13.92 -5.72 8.09
N ALA A 297 -13.93 -5.85 9.41
CA ALA A 297 -13.13 -6.83 10.15
C ALA A 297 -13.47 -8.27 9.74
N LEU A 298 -14.76 -8.61 9.64
CA LEU A 298 -15.21 -9.93 9.20
C LEU A 298 -14.79 -10.22 7.76
N ASN A 299 -14.93 -9.23 6.86
CA ASN A 299 -14.48 -9.36 5.48
C ASN A 299 -12.97 -9.57 5.38
N ILE A 300 -12.16 -8.84 6.16
CA ILE A 300 -10.71 -9.03 6.22
C ILE A 300 -10.38 -10.45 6.67
N GLY A 301 -10.97 -10.92 7.77
CA GLY A 301 -10.75 -12.28 8.26
C GLY A 301 -11.14 -13.36 7.25
N ALA A 302 -12.31 -13.22 6.62
CA ALA A 302 -12.79 -14.15 5.60
C ALA A 302 -11.89 -14.13 4.34
N MET A 303 -11.48 -12.96 3.88
CA MET A 303 -10.58 -12.81 2.72
C MET A 303 -9.21 -13.42 2.99
N LEU A 304 -8.63 -13.20 4.16
CA LEU A 304 -7.36 -13.81 4.55
C LEU A 304 -7.45 -15.33 4.55
N LEU A 305 -8.48 -15.89 5.18
CA LEU A 305 -8.70 -17.35 5.18
C LEU A 305 -8.76 -17.90 3.75
N VAL A 306 -9.56 -17.28 2.89
CA VAL A 306 -9.76 -17.76 1.52
C VAL A 306 -8.48 -17.61 0.69
N PHE A 307 -7.81 -16.46 0.75
CA PHE A 307 -6.58 -16.26 -0.04
C PHE A 307 -5.43 -17.14 0.43
N LEU A 308 -5.24 -17.32 1.73
CA LEU A 308 -4.22 -18.23 2.24
C LEU A 308 -4.51 -19.69 1.83
N ALA A 309 -5.79 -20.10 1.87
CA ALA A 309 -6.19 -21.41 1.38
C ALA A 309 -5.94 -21.58 -0.13
N PHE A 310 -6.24 -20.57 -0.95
CA PHE A 310 -5.91 -20.59 -2.39
C PHE A 310 -4.41 -20.64 -2.65
N ILE A 311 -3.61 -19.86 -1.93
CA ILE A 311 -2.15 -19.89 -2.05
C ILE A 311 -1.64 -21.29 -1.70
N ALA A 312 -2.10 -21.88 -0.61
CA ALA A 312 -1.73 -23.24 -0.20
C ALA A 312 -2.15 -24.29 -1.27
N MET A 313 -3.36 -24.17 -1.82
CA MET A 313 -3.84 -25.04 -2.90
C MET A 313 -2.98 -24.91 -4.17
N ILE A 314 -2.68 -23.68 -4.59
CA ILE A 314 -1.82 -23.43 -5.76
C ILE A 314 -0.42 -23.99 -5.51
N ASN A 315 0.15 -23.77 -4.33
CA ASN A 315 1.46 -24.31 -3.95
C ASN A 315 1.46 -25.82 -3.90
N GLY A 316 0.37 -26.46 -3.47
CA GLY A 316 0.20 -27.91 -3.55
C GLY A 316 0.23 -28.43 -4.98
N ILE A 317 -0.48 -27.78 -5.90
CA ILE A 317 -0.48 -28.13 -7.34
C ILE A 317 0.90 -27.89 -7.95
N LEU A 318 1.53 -26.74 -7.70
CA LEU A 318 2.85 -26.40 -8.23
C LEU A 318 3.93 -27.33 -7.69
N GLY A 319 3.87 -27.66 -6.39
CA GLY A 319 4.78 -28.63 -5.77
C GLY A 319 4.66 -30.02 -6.40
N TRP A 320 3.43 -30.50 -6.62
CA TRP A 320 3.20 -31.77 -7.32
C TRP A 320 3.76 -31.76 -8.77
N VAL A 321 3.55 -30.66 -9.52
CA VAL A 321 4.16 -30.50 -10.85
C VAL A 321 5.69 -30.45 -10.75
N GLY A 322 6.21 -29.78 -9.71
CA GLY A 322 7.64 -29.69 -9.43
C GLY A 322 8.28 -31.06 -9.16
N ASP A 323 7.58 -31.93 -8.43
CA ASP A 323 8.04 -33.31 -8.19
C ASP A 323 8.07 -34.15 -9.46
N LEU A 324 7.02 -34.03 -10.29
CA LEU A 324 6.96 -34.75 -11.59
C LEU A 324 8.04 -34.33 -12.58
N THR A 325 8.53 -33.09 -12.49
CA THR A 325 9.43 -32.48 -13.48
C THR A 325 10.84 -32.25 -12.93
N THR A 326 11.15 -32.69 -11.72
CA THR A 326 12.39 -32.41 -10.98
C THR A 326 12.68 -30.91 -10.77
N LEU A 327 11.68 -30.05 -10.98
CA LEU A 327 11.81 -28.61 -10.76
C LEU A 327 11.97 -28.27 -9.29
N ASN A 328 11.41 -29.06 -8.36
CA ASN A 328 11.59 -28.83 -6.92
C ASN A 328 13.06 -28.94 -6.53
N ASP A 329 13.75 -29.98 -7.00
CA ASP A 329 15.18 -30.18 -6.73
C ASP A 329 16.03 -29.06 -7.33
N TRP A 330 15.68 -28.64 -8.56
CA TRP A 330 16.37 -27.53 -9.22
C TRP A 330 16.15 -26.22 -8.47
N VAL A 331 14.92 -25.90 -8.07
CA VAL A 331 14.60 -24.67 -7.31
C VAL A 331 15.34 -24.68 -5.96
N ALA A 332 15.28 -25.78 -5.21
CA ALA A 332 15.94 -25.90 -3.93
C ALA A 332 17.47 -25.79 -4.01
N SER A 333 18.07 -26.29 -5.12
CA SER A 333 19.52 -26.27 -5.32
C SER A 333 20.06 -24.92 -5.84
N ASN A 334 19.24 -24.13 -6.55
CA ASN A 334 19.68 -22.93 -7.25
C ASN A 334 19.07 -21.63 -6.72
N THR A 335 18.15 -21.70 -5.74
CA THR A 335 17.46 -20.52 -5.20
C THR A 335 17.29 -20.63 -3.69
N SER A 336 16.81 -19.55 -3.07
CA SER A 336 16.47 -19.54 -1.64
C SER A 336 15.14 -20.25 -1.34
N TYR A 337 14.35 -20.62 -2.35
CA TYR A 337 13.06 -21.28 -2.19
C TYR A 337 13.22 -22.80 -2.06
N LYS A 338 12.34 -23.43 -1.27
CA LYS A 338 12.38 -24.87 -1.02
C LYS A 338 11.77 -25.72 -2.15
N SER A 339 10.86 -25.14 -2.93
CA SER A 339 10.12 -25.85 -3.97
C SER A 339 9.59 -24.87 -5.01
N PHE A 340 9.12 -25.40 -6.13
CA PHE A 340 8.39 -24.66 -7.14
C PHE A 340 7.02 -24.24 -6.57
N SER A 341 6.86 -22.95 -6.31
CA SER A 341 5.74 -22.36 -5.59
C SER A 341 5.28 -21.06 -6.24
N LEU A 342 4.12 -20.56 -5.84
CA LEU A 342 3.61 -19.27 -6.28
C LEU A 342 4.57 -18.15 -5.90
N GLU A 343 5.11 -18.19 -4.69
CA GLU A 343 6.09 -17.23 -4.17
C GLU A 343 7.36 -17.20 -5.02
N PHE A 344 7.87 -18.38 -5.42
CA PHE A 344 9.00 -18.49 -6.33
C PHE A 344 8.68 -17.82 -7.68
N ILE A 345 7.54 -18.17 -8.29
CA ILE A 345 7.15 -17.61 -9.60
C ILE A 345 7.01 -16.10 -9.55
N LEU A 346 6.26 -15.59 -8.56
CA LEU A 346 6.03 -14.16 -8.41
C LEU A 346 7.32 -13.42 -8.02
N GLY A 347 8.13 -14.04 -7.17
CA GLY A 347 9.43 -13.52 -6.76
C GLY A 347 10.31 -13.21 -7.96
N TYR A 348 10.53 -14.19 -8.79
CA TYR A 348 11.39 -14.03 -9.98
C TYR A 348 10.73 -13.23 -11.11
N ALA A 349 9.40 -13.28 -11.27
CA ALA A 349 8.70 -12.45 -12.25
C ALA A 349 8.86 -10.95 -11.98
N PHE A 350 8.85 -10.54 -10.71
CA PHE A 350 8.98 -9.13 -10.31
C PHE A 350 10.42 -8.75 -9.91
N ALA A 351 11.35 -9.69 -9.75
CA ALA A 351 12.73 -9.41 -9.37
C ALA A 351 13.43 -8.34 -10.24
N PRO A 352 13.29 -8.32 -11.58
CA PRO A 352 13.89 -7.28 -12.42
C PRO A 352 13.37 -5.88 -12.07
N LEU A 353 12.08 -5.75 -11.79
CA LEU A 353 11.48 -4.48 -11.37
C LEU A 353 12.00 -4.06 -9.99
N MET A 354 12.12 -5.00 -9.06
CA MET A 354 12.66 -4.73 -7.71
C MET A 354 14.11 -4.25 -7.78
N TRP A 355 14.92 -4.89 -8.61
CA TRP A 355 16.29 -4.43 -8.83
C TRP A 355 16.34 -3.01 -9.41
N LEU A 356 15.51 -2.71 -10.40
CA LEU A 356 15.45 -1.39 -11.04
C LEU A 356 15.03 -0.28 -10.07
N ILE A 357 14.15 -0.54 -9.12
CA ILE A 357 13.73 0.45 -8.11
C ILE A 357 14.71 0.59 -6.93
N GLY A 358 15.83 -0.14 -6.94
CA GLY A 358 16.92 0.06 -5.99
C GLY A 358 17.01 -0.95 -4.85
N ILE A 359 16.30 -2.08 -4.93
CA ILE A 359 16.42 -3.18 -3.97
C ILE A 359 17.79 -3.88 -4.13
N ALA A 360 18.39 -4.30 -3.00
CA ALA A 360 19.61 -5.08 -2.99
C ALA A 360 19.42 -6.43 -3.74
N LYS A 361 20.46 -6.90 -4.42
CA LYS A 361 20.40 -8.10 -5.28
C LYS A 361 19.92 -9.33 -4.52
N GLU A 362 20.33 -9.46 -3.27
CA GLU A 362 20.00 -10.57 -2.38
C GLU A 362 18.51 -10.62 -2.01
N ASP A 363 17.85 -9.47 -1.97
CA ASP A 363 16.46 -9.32 -1.53
C ASP A 363 15.45 -9.21 -2.68
N VAL A 364 15.90 -9.08 -3.95
CA VAL A 364 15.00 -8.79 -5.08
C VAL A 364 13.92 -9.84 -5.27
N ALA A 365 14.23 -11.12 -5.06
CA ALA A 365 13.24 -12.19 -5.21
C ALA A 365 12.18 -12.15 -4.11
N LEU A 366 12.57 -11.95 -2.85
CA LEU A 366 11.63 -11.82 -1.73
C LEU A 366 10.78 -10.57 -1.85
N MET A 367 11.35 -9.47 -2.29
CA MET A 367 10.61 -8.24 -2.56
C MET A 367 9.65 -8.39 -3.74
N GLY A 368 10.05 -9.12 -4.78
CA GLY A 368 9.20 -9.49 -5.90
C GLY A 368 8.03 -10.37 -5.47
N GLN A 369 8.28 -11.34 -4.60
CA GLN A 369 7.26 -12.17 -3.97
C GLN A 369 6.22 -11.31 -3.23
N LEU A 370 6.67 -10.39 -2.37
CA LEU A 370 5.77 -9.50 -1.62
C LEU A 370 4.89 -8.65 -2.55
N LEU A 371 5.46 -8.10 -3.63
CA LEU A 371 4.68 -7.37 -4.63
C LEU A 371 3.67 -8.27 -5.33
N GLY A 372 4.09 -9.46 -5.75
CA GLY A 372 3.23 -10.41 -6.45
C GLY A 372 2.06 -10.88 -5.58
N ILE A 373 2.32 -11.21 -4.32
CA ILE A 373 1.30 -11.61 -3.34
C ILE A 373 0.33 -10.45 -3.06
N LYS A 374 0.83 -9.22 -2.91
CA LYS A 374 -0.03 -8.03 -2.79
C LYS A 374 -1.01 -7.94 -3.96
N LEU A 375 -0.53 -8.07 -5.18
CA LEU A 375 -1.34 -7.96 -6.40
C LEU A 375 -2.36 -9.11 -6.53
N ALA A 376 -1.92 -10.34 -6.30
CA ALA A 376 -2.72 -11.55 -6.51
C ALA A 376 -3.75 -11.78 -5.39
N ALA A 377 -3.36 -11.56 -4.15
CA ALA A 377 -4.20 -11.76 -2.98
C ALA A 377 -4.61 -10.42 -2.36
N SER A 378 -3.77 -9.89 -1.47
CA SER A 378 -3.97 -8.57 -0.87
C SER A 378 -2.69 -8.09 -0.18
N GLU A 379 -2.64 -6.79 0.11
CA GLU A 379 -1.58 -6.19 0.92
C GLU A 379 -1.55 -6.74 2.35
N PHE A 380 -2.68 -7.17 2.91
CA PHE A 380 -2.73 -7.84 4.23
C PHE A 380 -1.86 -9.09 4.26
N VAL A 381 -2.02 -9.98 3.25
CA VAL A 381 -1.17 -11.18 3.12
C VAL A 381 0.28 -10.76 2.92
N GLY A 382 0.53 -9.71 2.14
CA GLY A 382 1.86 -9.14 1.95
C GLY A 382 2.50 -8.68 3.26
N TYR A 383 1.76 -7.99 4.14
CA TYR A 383 2.27 -7.56 5.45
C TYR A 383 2.50 -8.71 6.42
N ILE A 384 1.66 -9.76 6.40
CA ILE A 384 1.89 -10.97 7.19
C ILE A 384 3.21 -11.61 6.74
N GLN A 385 3.41 -11.79 5.43
CA GLN A 385 4.67 -12.33 4.90
C GLN A 385 5.87 -11.40 5.21
N LEU A 386 5.70 -10.08 5.17
CA LEU A 386 6.75 -9.15 5.55
C LEU A 386 7.11 -9.27 7.04
N ALA A 387 6.11 -9.48 7.93
CA ALA A 387 6.37 -9.70 9.35
C ALA A 387 7.22 -10.96 9.59
N ASP A 388 7.03 -12.02 8.79
CA ASP A 388 7.86 -13.21 8.83
C ASP A 388 9.25 -12.97 8.21
N LEU A 389 9.31 -12.31 7.05
CA LEU A 389 10.56 -12.07 6.30
C LEU A 389 11.48 -11.04 6.95
N LYS A 390 10.99 -10.19 7.85
CA LYS A 390 11.82 -9.26 8.62
C LYS A 390 12.48 -9.90 9.85
N ASN A 391 12.10 -11.14 10.21
CA ASN A 391 12.66 -11.83 11.36
C ASN A 391 13.97 -12.56 10.96
N PRO A 392 15.14 -12.14 11.47
CA PRO A 392 16.42 -12.73 11.11
C PRO A 392 16.57 -14.19 11.59
N LEU A 393 15.72 -14.64 12.52
CA LEU A 393 15.72 -16.02 12.99
C LEU A 393 15.08 -16.99 11.99
N ASN A 394 14.31 -16.49 11.04
CA ASN A 394 13.73 -17.32 10.00
C ASN A 394 14.78 -17.68 8.95
N LEU A 395 14.70 -18.91 8.44
CA LEU A 395 15.62 -19.41 7.41
C LEU A 395 15.57 -18.52 6.14
N LEU A 396 14.40 -18.02 5.81
CA LEU A 396 14.17 -17.11 4.70
C LEU A 396 13.79 -15.74 5.27
N HIS A 397 14.68 -14.76 5.13
CA HIS A 397 14.49 -13.39 5.63
C HIS A 397 15.15 -12.36 4.71
N LEU A 398 14.68 -11.12 4.78
CA LEU A 398 15.29 -9.98 4.11
C LEU A 398 16.60 -9.63 4.81
N LYS A 399 17.66 -9.43 4.03
CA LYS A 399 19.01 -9.18 4.54
C LYS A 399 19.27 -7.72 4.90
N TYR A 400 18.52 -6.78 4.31
CA TYR A 400 18.76 -5.35 4.47
C TYR A 400 17.54 -4.64 5.08
N GLU A 401 17.80 -3.82 6.09
CA GLU A 401 16.80 -2.94 6.72
C GLU A 401 16.13 -2.04 5.67
N LYS A 402 16.91 -1.53 4.72
CA LYS A 402 16.42 -0.77 3.57
C LYS A 402 15.31 -1.51 2.82
N SER A 403 15.48 -2.81 2.56
CA SER A 403 14.49 -3.64 1.86
C SER A 403 13.20 -3.76 2.68
N ILE A 404 13.30 -3.93 4.00
CA ILE A 404 12.16 -3.99 4.92
C ILE A 404 11.36 -2.67 4.89
N ILE A 405 12.07 -1.54 4.95
CA ILE A 405 11.43 -0.23 4.88
C ILE A 405 10.80 -0.02 3.50
N MET A 406 11.51 -0.31 2.41
CA MET A 406 10.94 -0.21 1.06
C MET A 406 9.73 -1.12 0.87
N ALA A 407 9.72 -2.34 1.44
CA ALA A 407 8.57 -3.22 1.45
C ALA A 407 7.38 -2.60 2.18
N THR A 408 7.62 -1.94 3.31
CA THR A 408 6.58 -1.23 4.07
C THR A 408 5.88 -0.17 3.22
N TYR A 409 6.63 0.59 2.42
CA TYR A 409 6.05 1.58 1.48
C TYR A 409 5.39 0.92 0.28
N MET A 410 6.00 -0.09 -0.30
CA MET A 410 5.49 -0.80 -1.48
C MET A 410 4.16 -1.47 -1.20
N LEU A 411 4.01 -2.07 -0.03
CA LEU A 411 2.78 -2.75 0.39
C LEU A 411 1.69 -1.76 0.79
N CYS A 412 2.04 -0.53 1.20
CA CYS A 412 1.10 0.49 1.62
C CYS A 412 0.24 0.97 0.44
N GLY A 413 -0.96 0.41 0.32
CA GLY A 413 -1.95 0.72 -0.72
C GLY A 413 -2.76 -0.50 -1.13
N PHE A 414 -4.05 -0.26 -1.38
CA PHE A 414 -5.04 -1.29 -1.74
C PHE A 414 -4.95 -1.77 -3.21
N ALA A 415 -3.80 -1.61 -3.86
CA ALA A 415 -3.62 -2.02 -5.25
C ALA A 415 -3.54 -3.56 -5.36
N ASN A 416 -4.69 -4.21 -5.49
CA ASN A 416 -4.86 -5.64 -5.72
C ASN A 416 -6.09 -5.91 -6.61
N PHE A 417 -6.23 -7.13 -7.15
CA PHE A 417 -7.35 -7.46 -8.03
C PHE A 417 -8.72 -7.35 -7.36
N ALA A 418 -8.83 -7.67 -6.06
CA ALA A 418 -10.10 -7.57 -5.33
C ALA A 418 -10.58 -6.11 -5.24
N SER A 419 -9.65 -5.15 -5.11
CA SER A 419 -9.96 -3.72 -5.05
C SER A 419 -10.62 -3.18 -6.31
N ILE A 420 -10.40 -3.80 -7.47
CA ILE A 420 -11.14 -3.45 -8.69
C ILE A 420 -12.65 -3.66 -8.47
N GLY A 421 -13.01 -4.84 -7.96
CA GLY A 421 -14.41 -5.16 -7.67
C GLY A 421 -15.00 -4.28 -6.56
N ILE A 422 -14.23 -4.02 -5.50
CA ILE A 422 -14.62 -3.15 -4.38
C ILE A 422 -14.93 -1.74 -4.88
N GLN A 423 -14.09 -1.17 -5.75
CA GLN A 423 -14.30 0.18 -6.29
C GLN A 423 -15.47 0.23 -7.28
N ILE A 424 -15.62 -0.77 -8.16
CA ILE A 424 -16.76 -0.84 -9.07
C ILE A 424 -18.07 -0.93 -8.27
N GLY A 425 -18.11 -1.74 -7.20
CA GLY A 425 -19.26 -1.86 -6.31
C GLY A 425 -19.48 -0.59 -5.49
N GLY A 426 -18.46 -0.12 -4.77
CA GLY A 426 -18.55 1.02 -3.87
C GLY A 426 -18.83 2.34 -4.59
N ILE A 427 -17.94 2.76 -5.48
CA ILE A 427 -18.09 4.01 -6.24
C ILE A 427 -19.29 3.91 -7.20
N GLY A 428 -19.49 2.75 -7.85
CA GLY A 428 -20.60 2.52 -8.75
C GLY A 428 -21.98 2.48 -8.07
N SER A 429 -22.06 2.30 -6.74
CA SER A 429 -23.30 2.48 -5.98
C SER A 429 -23.63 3.96 -5.76
N LEU A 430 -22.60 4.81 -5.66
CA LEU A 430 -22.73 6.26 -5.49
C LEU A 430 -23.00 6.98 -6.82
N ALA A 431 -22.43 6.45 -7.91
CA ALA A 431 -22.53 6.99 -9.27
C ALA A 431 -22.77 5.87 -10.29
N PRO A 432 -24.02 5.39 -10.43
CA PRO A 432 -24.36 4.28 -11.33
C PRO A 432 -23.96 4.52 -12.79
N GLY A 433 -24.01 5.77 -13.28
CA GLY A 433 -23.59 6.15 -14.62
C GLY A 433 -22.11 5.93 -14.91
N GLN A 434 -21.26 5.89 -13.85
CA GLN A 434 -19.82 5.68 -13.98
C GLN A 434 -19.39 4.20 -13.94
N ARG A 435 -20.28 3.25 -13.68
CA ARG A 435 -19.92 1.82 -13.57
C ARG A 435 -19.15 1.28 -14.76
N LYS A 436 -19.51 1.71 -15.97
CA LYS A 436 -18.79 1.33 -17.19
C LYS A 436 -17.38 1.87 -17.19
N THR A 437 -17.17 3.14 -16.88
CA THR A 437 -15.85 3.79 -16.79
C THR A 437 -14.97 3.13 -15.72
N LEU A 438 -15.54 2.84 -14.54
CA LEU A 438 -14.85 2.14 -13.45
C LEU A 438 -14.37 0.76 -13.89
N SER A 439 -15.21 -0.02 -14.58
CA SER A 439 -14.86 -1.34 -15.09
C SER A 439 -13.74 -1.28 -16.14
N GLU A 440 -13.84 -0.35 -17.10
CA GLU A 440 -12.81 -0.16 -18.14
C GLU A 440 -11.47 0.26 -17.56
N PHE A 441 -11.46 0.99 -16.46
CA PHE A 441 -10.24 1.48 -15.82
C PHE A 441 -9.67 0.56 -14.73
N GLY A 442 -10.37 -0.50 -14.33
CA GLY A 442 -9.97 -1.35 -13.21
C GLY A 442 -8.49 -1.78 -13.26
N ILE A 443 -8.04 -2.39 -14.37
CA ILE A 443 -6.64 -2.81 -14.54
C ILE A 443 -5.69 -1.60 -14.61
N LYS A 444 -6.10 -0.52 -15.25
CA LYS A 444 -5.27 0.70 -15.33
C LYS A 444 -5.11 1.35 -13.96
N ALA A 445 -6.14 1.33 -13.14
CA ALA A 445 -6.10 1.81 -11.76
C ALA A 445 -5.21 0.92 -10.87
N LEU A 446 -5.30 -0.40 -11.02
CA LEU A 446 -4.42 -1.35 -10.34
C LEU A 446 -2.94 -1.08 -10.65
N ILE A 447 -2.60 -0.96 -11.93
CA ILE A 447 -1.23 -0.64 -12.37
C ILE A 447 -0.82 0.74 -11.82
N GLY A 448 -1.69 1.74 -11.92
CA GLY A 448 -1.41 3.10 -11.46
C GLY A 448 -1.17 3.17 -9.95
N GLY A 449 -2.01 2.54 -9.14
CA GLY A 449 -1.83 2.46 -7.68
C GLY A 449 -0.55 1.72 -7.29
N THR A 450 -0.22 0.64 -8.00
CA THR A 450 1.03 -0.10 -7.79
C THR A 450 2.25 0.77 -8.08
N ILE A 451 2.27 1.46 -9.23
CA ILE A 451 3.40 2.35 -9.58
C ILE A 451 3.53 3.50 -8.58
N ALA A 452 2.42 4.07 -8.10
CA ALA A 452 2.44 5.13 -7.09
C ALA A 452 3.06 4.66 -5.76
N SER A 453 2.72 3.44 -5.29
CA SER A 453 3.34 2.84 -4.11
C SER A 453 4.82 2.53 -4.32
N LEU A 454 5.19 1.97 -5.48
CA LEU A 454 6.58 1.71 -5.85
C LEU A 454 7.41 2.99 -5.94
N LEU A 455 6.83 4.08 -6.43
CA LEU A 455 7.49 5.39 -6.51
C LEU A 455 7.82 5.90 -5.10
N SER A 456 6.88 5.82 -4.17
CA SER A 456 7.11 6.16 -2.76
C SER A 456 8.20 5.29 -2.11
N ALA A 457 8.17 3.97 -2.37
CA ALA A 457 9.21 3.05 -1.89
C ALA A 457 10.60 3.36 -2.47
N THR A 458 10.68 3.69 -3.76
CA THR A 458 11.92 4.06 -4.45
C THR A 458 12.53 5.34 -3.86
N ILE A 459 11.71 6.35 -3.63
CA ILE A 459 12.16 7.63 -3.03
C ILE A 459 12.64 7.40 -1.59
N ALA A 460 11.88 6.65 -0.79
CA ALA A 460 12.29 6.33 0.58
C ALA A 460 13.62 5.56 0.59
N GLY A 461 13.77 4.54 -0.25
CA GLY A 461 14.99 3.75 -0.37
C GLY A 461 16.20 4.56 -0.87
N ALA A 462 16.00 5.58 -1.70
CA ALA A 462 17.07 6.48 -2.14
C ALA A 462 17.61 7.37 -1.00
N ILE A 463 16.74 7.71 -0.03
CA ILE A 463 17.08 8.61 1.09
C ILE A 463 17.70 7.83 2.27
N ILE A 464 17.23 6.59 2.47
CA ILE A 464 17.65 5.74 3.60
C ILE A 464 19.02 5.10 3.34
N GLY A 465 19.32 4.74 2.12
CA GLY A 465 20.63 4.22 1.69
C GLY A 465 20.75 2.72 1.60
#